data_31643ed17f3610139a341ce47cd7345a
#
_entry.id   31643ed17f3610139a341ce47cd7345a
#
_cell.length_a   1.000
_cell.length_b   1.000
_cell.length_c   1.000
_cell.angle_alpha   90.00
_cell.angle_beta   90.00
_cell.angle_gamma   90.00
#
_symmetry.space_group_name_H-M   'P 1'
#
loop_
_entity.id
_entity.type
_entity.pdbx_description
1 polymer ?
#
loop_
_entity_poly.entity_id
_entity_poly.type
_entity_poly.pdbx_seq_one_letter_code
_entity_poly.pdbx_strand_id
1 'polypeptide(L)'
;MILGIPFGIVVIVLIFMFGGFGMMLHRTQPVDPREAVTVLAPMFLIFISGMFFFIILQWLYSAGLESSKWQATVGKSVMNLRVTNLEGRRISFGHATGRFFAKIVSGLIPLAIGYIMAAFTERKQALHDLIAGTLVLKK
;
A
#
# COMPACT_ATOMS: atom_id res chain seq x y z
N MET A 1 5.40 -11.46 -1.33
CA MET A 1 6.34 -11.17 -0.22
C MET A 1 6.47 -9.69 0.15
N ILE A 2 6.13 -8.74 -0.71
CA ILE A 2 6.24 -7.29 -0.40
C ILE A 2 5.06 -6.77 0.45
N LEU A 3 3.93 -7.47 0.49
CA LEU A 3 2.78 -7.15 1.38
C LEU A 3 3.04 -7.48 2.87
N GLY A 4 4.02 -8.32 3.19
CA GLY A 4 4.30 -8.73 4.57
C GLY A 4 4.95 -7.64 5.43
N ILE A 5 5.80 -6.80 4.83
CA ILE A 5 6.50 -5.73 5.57
C ILE A 5 5.53 -4.63 6.02
N PRO A 6 4.65 -4.08 5.14
CA PRO A 6 3.65 -3.10 5.56
C PRO A 6 2.65 -3.66 6.56
N PHE A 7 2.23 -4.91 6.39
CA PHE A 7 1.34 -5.58 7.32
C PHE A 7 1.99 -5.76 8.70
N GLY A 8 3.27 -6.15 8.75
CA GLY A 8 4.03 -6.27 10.00
C GLY A 8 4.14 -4.95 10.76
N ILE A 9 4.42 -3.83 10.06
CA ILE A 9 4.50 -2.51 10.68
C ILE A 9 3.13 -2.07 11.21
N VAL A 10 2.06 -2.27 10.44
CA VAL A 10 0.69 -1.97 10.89
C VAL A 10 0.33 -2.79 12.13
N VAL A 11 0.66 -4.08 12.14
CA VAL A 11 0.42 -4.96 13.30
C VAL A 11 1.21 -4.50 14.52
N ILE A 12 2.49 -4.16 14.39
CA ILE A 12 3.31 -3.65 15.49
C ILE A 12 2.71 -2.35 16.05
N VAL A 13 2.30 -1.42 15.18
CA VAL A 13 1.69 -0.15 15.61
C VAL A 13 0.34 -0.41 16.28
N LEU A 14 -0.47 -1.32 15.78
CA LEU A 14 -1.72 -1.72 16.42
C LEU A 14 -1.46 -2.35 17.79
N ILE A 15 -0.45 -3.20 17.94
CA ILE A 15 -0.04 -3.79 19.25
C ILE A 15 0.37 -2.68 20.22
N PHE A 16 1.15 -1.68 19.77
CA PHE A 16 1.53 -0.53 20.63
C PHE A 16 0.33 0.33 21.00
N MET A 17 -0.58 0.60 20.05
CA MET A 17 -1.81 1.36 20.34
C MET A 17 -2.73 0.60 21.30
N PHE A 18 -3.00 -0.68 21.02
CA PHE A 18 -3.88 -1.49 21.87
C PHE A 18 -3.21 -1.88 23.19
N GLY A 19 -1.89 -2.07 23.21
CA GLY A 19 -1.12 -2.29 24.44
C GLY A 19 -1.12 -1.07 25.34
N GLY A 20 -0.90 0.13 24.80
CA GLY A 20 -1.00 1.39 25.55
C GLY A 20 -2.43 1.65 26.05
N PHE A 21 -3.43 1.40 25.21
CA PHE A 21 -4.84 1.48 25.59
C PHE A 21 -5.22 0.42 26.65
N GLY A 22 -4.70 -0.80 26.54
CA GLY A 22 -4.89 -1.85 27.53
C GLY A 22 -4.29 -1.49 28.91
N MET A 23 -3.09 -0.89 28.93
CA MET A 23 -2.51 -0.36 30.17
C MET A 23 -3.33 0.77 30.79
N MET A 24 -3.99 1.58 29.95
CA MET A 24 -4.86 2.66 30.39
C MET A 24 -6.18 2.11 30.98
N LEU A 25 -6.72 1.03 30.42
CA LEU A 25 -7.92 0.35 30.92
C LEU A 25 -7.66 -0.42 32.24
N HIS A 26 -6.43 -0.85 32.51
CA HIS A 26 -6.05 -1.53 33.77
C HIS A 26 -5.82 -0.59 34.95
N ARG A 27 -5.90 0.72 34.73
CA ARG A 27 -5.88 1.68 35.85
C ARG A 27 -7.17 1.54 36.66
N THR A 28 -7.01 1.36 37.96
CA THR A 28 -8.12 1.25 38.93
C THR A 28 -8.83 2.59 39.21
N GLN A 29 -8.31 3.69 38.68
CA GLN A 29 -8.89 5.04 38.80
C GLN A 29 -9.53 5.43 37.45
N PRO A 30 -10.68 6.12 37.48
CA PRO A 30 -11.28 6.66 36.26
C PRO A 30 -10.31 7.66 35.61
N VAL A 31 -10.05 7.47 34.32
CA VAL A 31 -9.15 8.33 33.53
C VAL A 31 -9.86 9.66 33.27
N ASP A 32 -9.26 10.78 33.67
CA ASP A 32 -9.77 12.10 33.30
C ASP A 32 -9.76 12.20 31.75
N PRO A 33 -10.89 12.61 31.13
CA PRO A 33 -10.95 12.81 29.68
C PRO A 33 -9.84 13.71 29.13
N ARG A 34 -9.36 14.67 29.93
CA ARG A 34 -8.23 15.55 29.55
C ARG A 34 -6.90 14.79 29.51
N GLU A 35 -6.64 13.91 30.46
CA GLU A 35 -5.45 13.05 30.46
C GLU A 35 -5.48 12.08 29.28
N ALA A 36 -6.63 11.50 28.98
CA ALA A 36 -6.81 10.65 27.82
C ALA A 36 -6.45 11.38 26.52
N VAL A 37 -6.96 12.57 26.31
CA VAL A 37 -6.68 13.38 25.11
C VAL A 37 -5.20 13.76 25.03
N THR A 38 -4.57 14.16 26.11
CA THR A 38 -3.15 14.56 26.12
C THR A 38 -2.20 13.41 25.75
N VAL A 39 -2.58 12.17 26.04
CA VAL A 39 -1.79 10.99 25.68
C VAL A 39 -2.16 10.45 24.28
N LEU A 40 -3.45 10.34 24.00
CA LEU A 40 -3.92 9.71 22.75
C LEU A 40 -3.73 10.60 21.52
N ALA A 41 -3.89 11.93 21.65
CA ALA A 41 -3.75 12.83 20.53
C ALA A 41 -2.33 12.82 19.91
N PRO A 42 -1.23 12.96 20.67
CA PRO A 42 0.11 12.87 20.08
C PRO A 42 0.41 11.47 19.55
N MET A 43 -0.05 10.40 20.19
CA MET A 43 0.10 9.04 19.66
C MET A 43 -0.59 8.89 18.31
N PHE A 44 -1.81 9.42 18.18
CA PHE A 44 -2.57 9.39 16.92
C PHE A 44 -1.86 10.22 15.82
N LEU A 45 -1.33 11.39 16.16
CA LEU A 45 -0.57 12.22 15.21
C LEU A 45 0.71 11.52 14.73
N ILE A 46 1.45 10.88 15.64
CA ILE A 46 2.65 10.10 15.29
C ILE A 46 2.26 8.93 14.37
N PHE A 47 1.17 8.24 14.68
CA PHE A 47 0.66 7.14 13.85
C PHE A 47 0.30 7.62 12.45
N ILE A 48 -0.50 8.68 12.32
CA ILE A 48 -0.92 9.23 11.03
C ILE A 48 0.29 9.71 10.22
N SER A 49 1.24 10.42 10.86
CA SER A 49 2.46 10.89 10.17
C SER A 49 3.34 9.74 9.69
N GLY A 50 3.50 8.69 10.50
CA GLY A 50 4.23 7.48 10.14
C GLY A 50 3.56 6.73 8.99
N MET A 51 2.24 6.61 9.01
CA MET A 51 1.46 5.99 7.92
C MET A 51 1.60 6.79 6.62
N PHE A 52 1.53 8.12 6.69
CA PHE A 52 1.69 8.99 5.53
C PHE A 52 3.11 8.89 4.94
N PHE A 53 4.13 8.92 5.79
CA PHE A 53 5.52 8.71 5.38
C PHE A 53 5.73 7.36 4.71
N PHE A 54 5.13 6.31 5.24
CA PHE A 54 5.20 4.98 4.68
C PHE A 54 4.54 4.89 3.29
N ILE A 55 3.38 5.52 3.09
CA ILE A 55 2.70 5.58 1.79
C ILE A 55 3.58 6.29 0.76
N ILE A 56 4.24 7.40 1.14
CA ILE A 56 5.16 8.13 0.27
C ILE A 56 6.34 7.23 -0.15
N LEU A 57 6.97 6.53 0.80
CA LEU A 57 8.06 5.61 0.49
C LEU A 57 7.63 4.49 -0.45
N GLN A 58 6.47 3.89 -0.21
CA GLN A 58 5.90 2.84 -1.06
C GLN A 58 5.58 3.36 -2.47
N TRP A 59 5.06 4.57 -2.56
CA TRP A 59 4.81 5.22 -3.83
C TRP A 59 6.11 5.46 -4.61
N LEU A 60 7.11 6.09 -3.99
CA LEU A 60 8.39 6.36 -4.61
C LEU A 60 9.10 5.07 -5.05
N TYR A 61 9.09 4.05 -4.20
CA TYR A 61 9.65 2.73 -4.51
C TYR A 61 8.93 2.08 -5.71
N SER A 62 7.59 2.04 -5.68
CA SER A 62 6.82 1.38 -6.74
C SER A 62 6.88 2.16 -8.05
N ALA A 63 6.59 3.47 -8.02
CA ALA A 63 6.57 4.31 -9.21
C ALA A 63 7.98 4.48 -9.81
N GLY A 64 9.00 4.64 -8.97
CA GLY A 64 10.39 4.77 -9.39
C GLY A 64 10.90 3.51 -10.10
N LEU A 65 10.70 2.33 -9.52
CA LEU A 65 11.17 1.08 -10.11
C LEU A 65 10.36 0.67 -11.35
N GLU A 66 9.04 0.83 -11.33
CA GLU A 66 8.19 0.48 -12.48
C GLU A 66 8.41 1.42 -13.67
N SER A 67 8.77 2.69 -13.44
CA SER A 67 9.15 3.64 -14.49
C SER A 67 10.63 3.60 -14.87
N SER A 68 11.47 2.86 -14.16
CA SER A 68 12.89 2.71 -14.45
C SER A 68 13.16 1.77 -15.64
N LYS A 69 14.43 1.56 -15.97
CA LYS A 69 14.85 0.56 -16.97
C LYS A 69 14.45 -0.86 -16.59
N TRP A 70 14.23 -1.14 -15.31
CA TRP A 70 13.84 -2.45 -14.81
C TRP A 70 12.37 -2.77 -15.07
N GLN A 71 11.52 -1.76 -15.21
CA GLN A 71 10.07 -1.88 -15.46
C GLN A 71 9.37 -2.84 -14.48
N ALA A 72 9.95 -3.04 -13.31
CA ALA A 72 9.48 -4.00 -12.32
C ALA A 72 9.96 -3.62 -10.93
N THR A 73 9.14 -3.86 -9.92
CA THR A 73 9.59 -3.93 -8.53
C THR A 73 10.46 -5.18 -8.33
N VAL A 74 11.27 -5.23 -7.27
CA VAL A 74 12.17 -6.36 -6.99
C VAL A 74 11.42 -7.70 -7.05
N GLY A 75 10.24 -7.82 -6.43
CA GLY A 75 9.45 -9.05 -6.46
C GLY A 75 8.98 -9.46 -7.87
N LYS A 76 8.60 -8.50 -8.71
CA LYS A 76 8.21 -8.77 -10.10
C LYS A 76 9.43 -9.16 -10.95
N SER A 77 10.57 -8.54 -10.70
CA SER A 77 11.82 -8.86 -11.39
C SER A 77 12.25 -10.32 -11.14
N VAL A 78 12.15 -10.78 -9.89
CA VAL A 78 12.43 -12.19 -9.54
C VAL A 78 11.49 -13.16 -10.26
N MET A 79 10.25 -12.76 -10.50
CA MET A 79 9.26 -13.55 -11.24
C MET A 79 9.37 -13.39 -12.77
N ASN A 80 10.40 -12.69 -13.28
CA ASN A 80 10.56 -12.35 -14.69
C ASN A 80 9.36 -11.60 -15.29
N LEU A 81 8.73 -10.72 -14.48
CA LEU A 81 7.61 -9.88 -14.91
C LEU A 81 8.07 -8.45 -15.10
N ARG A 82 7.54 -7.78 -16.11
CA ARG A 82 7.74 -6.36 -16.39
C ARG A 82 6.43 -5.64 -16.62
N VAL A 83 6.39 -4.37 -16.23
CA VAL A 83 5.25 -3.47 -16.43
C VAL A 83 5.51 -2.63 -17.67
N THR A 84 4.53 -2.62 -18.58
CA THR A 84 4.60 -1.87 -19.82
C THR A 84 3.29 -1.10 -20.05
N ASN A 85 3.30 -0.18 -21.00
CA ASN A 85 2.07 0.37 -21.54
C ASN A 85 1.39 -0.66 -22.50
N LEU A 86 0.28 -0.28 -23.10
CA LEU A 86 -0.50 -1.16 -24.01
C LEU A 86 0.28 -1.54 -25.27
N GLU A 87 1.29 -0.76 -25.66
CA GLU A 87 2.19 -1.02 -26.80
C GLU A 87 3.46 -1.79 -26.41
N GLY A 88 3.57 -2.29 -25.19
CA GLY A 88 4.75 -3.03 -24.70
C GLY A 88 5.96 -2.15 -24.35
N ARG A 89 5.83 -0.80 -24.41
CA ARG A 89 6.91 0.15 -24.10
C ARG A 89 6.96 0.46 -22.60
N ARG A 90 8.06 1.05 -22.16
CA ARG A 90 8.27 1.50 -20.79
C ARG A 90 7.23 2.57 -20.40
N ILE A 91 6.67 2.46 -19.21
CA ILE A 91 5.73 3.46 -18.67
C ILE A 91 6.48 4.68 -18.14
N SER A 92 5.84 5.85 -18.22
CA SER A 92 6.33 7.06 -17.58
C SER A 92 6.11 7.02 -16.06
N PHE A 93 6.82 7.90 -15.34
CA PHE A 93 6.62 8.03 -13.89
C PHE A 93 5.17 8.44 -13.55
N GLY A 94 4.54 9.29 -14.36
CA GLY A 94 3.13 9.66 -14.19
C GLY A 94 2.17 8.47 -14.32
N HIS A 95 2.37 7.60 -15.32
CA HIS A 95 1.60 6.36 -15.45
C HIS A 95 1.82 5.40 -14.28
N ALA A 96 3.06 5.26 -13.81
CA ALA A 96 3.38 4.43 -12.65
C ALA A 96 2.73 4.98 -11.35
N THR A 97 2.69 6.31 -11.21
CA THR A 97 1.99 7.00 -10.11
C THR A 97 0.48 6.75 -10.16
N GLY A 98 -0.15 6.96 -11.32
CA GLY A 98 -1.58 6.68 -11.51
C GLY A 98 -1.92 5.22 -11.17
N ARG A 99 -1.06 4.29 -11.59
CA ARG A 99 -1.19 2.87 -11.25
C ARG A 99 -1.07 2.60 -9.74
N PHE A 100 -0.18 3.30 -9.04
CA PHE A 100 -0.03 3.17 -7.60
C PHE A 100 -1.32 3.58 -6.87
N PHE A 101 -1.90 4.74 -7.21
CA PHE A 101 -3.15 5.18 -6.61
C PHE A 101 -4.34 4.30 -7.02
N ALA A 102 -4.37 3.84 -8.27
CA ALA A 102 -5.38 2.89 -8.73
C ALA A 102 -5.34 1.54 -7.96
N LYS A 103 -4.17 1.12 -7.46
CA LYS A 103 -4.05 -0.05 -6.56
C LYS A 103 -4.76 0.18 -5.22
N ILE A 104 -4.72 1.41 -4.69
CA ILE A 104 -5.44 1.76 -3.46
C ILE A 104 -6.94 1.59 -3.70
N VAL A 105 -7.45 2.14 -4.82
CA VAL A 105 -8.86 1.96 -5.21
C VAL A 105 -9.22 0.49 -5.37
N SER A 106 -8.36 -0.29 -6.06
CA SER A 106 -8.58 -1.74 -6.22
C SER A 106 -8.59 -2.50 -4.90
N GLY A 107 -7.81 -2.03 -3.91
CA GLY A 107 -7.77 -2.61 -2.56
C GLY A 107 -8.96 -2.24 -1.69
N LEU A 108 -9.64 -1.13 -1.95
CA LEU A 108 -10.85 -0.71 -1.24
C LEU A 108 -12.09 -1.52 -1.66
N ILE A 109 -12.03 -2.19 -2.82
CA ILE A 109 -13.13 -3.03 -3.29
C ILE A 109 -13.14 -4.33 -2.48
N PRO A 110 -14.27 -4.70 -1.82
CA PRO A 110 -14.38 -5.92 -1.04
C PRO A 110 -14.02 -7.17 -1.86
N LEU A 111 -13.55 -8.21 -1.17
CA LEU A 111 -13.19 -9.51 -1.76
C LEU A 111 -12.06 -9.45 -2.81
N ALA A 112 -11.28 -8.36 -2.83
CA ALA A 112 -10.19 -8.16 -3.80
C ALA A 112 -10.64 -8.31 -5.28
N ILE A 113 -11.91 -8.00 -5.60
CA ILE A 113 -12.48 -8.14 -6.94
C ILE A 113 -11.63 -7.39 -7.97
N GLY A 114 -11.08 -6.21 -7.60
CA GLY A 114 -10.21 -5.45 -8.48
C GLY A 114 -8.94 -6.19 -8.92
N TYR A 115 -8.46 -7.17 -8.12
CA TYR A 115 -7.34 -8.04 -8.47
C TYR A 115 -7.81 -9.31 -9.19
N ILE A 116 -8.92 -9.90 -8.76
CA ILE A 116 -9.51 -11.12 -9.34
C ILE A 116 -9.94 -10.89 -10.79
N MET A 117 -10.33 -9.67 -11.14
CA MET A 117 -10.65 -9.28 -12.53
C MET A 117 -9.54 -9.67 -13.53
N ALA A 118 -8.28 -9.71 -13.12
CA ALA A 118 -7.18 -10.15 -13.98
C ALA A 118 -7.35 -11.58 -14.50
N ALA A 119 -8.11 -12.43 -13.81
CA ALA A 119 -8.40 -13.79 -14.28
C ALA A 119 -9.41 -13.81 -15.42
N PHE A 120 -10.29 -12.81 -15.50
CA PHE A 120 -11.43 -12.75 -16.42
C PHE A 120 -11.24 -11.78 -17.59
N THR A 121 -10.24 -10.88 -17.52
CA THR A 121 -9.95 -9.95 -18.61
C THR A 121 -9.13 -10.64 -19.71
N GLU A 122 -9.37 -10.29 -20.98
CA GLU A 122 -8.66 -10.84 -22.13
C GLU A 122 -7.13 -10.69 -22.03
N ARG A 123 -6.67 -9.54 -21.53
CA ARG A 123 -5.25 -9.21 -21.40
C ARG A 123 -4.67 -9.48 -20.00
N LYS A 124 -5.41 -10.22 -19.15
CA LYS A 124 -5.00 -10.55 -17.77
C LYS A 124 -4.66 -9.30 -16.94
N GLN A 125 -5.44 -8.23 -17.10
CA GLN A 125 -5.26 -6.95 -16.42
C GLN A 125 -6.15 -6.87 -15.18
N ALA A 126 -5.57 -6.51 -14.05
CA ALA A 126 -6.32 -6.13 -12.86
C ALA A 126 -6.94 -4.72 -13.04
N LEU A 127 -7.88 -4.33 -12.19
CA LEU A 127 -8.56 -3.04 -12.28
C LEU A 127 -7.59 -1.85 -12.34
N HIS A 128 -6.55 -1.86 -11.50
CA HIS A 128 -5.53 -0.81 -11.49
C HIS A 128 -4.68 -0.78 -12.77
N ASP A 129 -4.52 -1.92 -13.46
CA ASP A 129 -3.84 -1.98 -14.75
C ASP A 129 -4.71 -1.40 -15.86
N LEU A 130 -6.03 -1.66 -15.82
CA LEU A 130 -7.01 -1.08 -16.73
C LEU A 130 -7.10 0.44 -16.59
N ILE A 131 -7.20 0.94 -15.34
CA ILE A 131 -7.27 2.38 -15.06
C ILE A 131 -6.00 3.10 -15.54
N ALA A 132 -4.83 2.49 -15.34
CA ALA A 132 -3.55 3.07 -15.73
C ALA A 132 -3.12 2.77 -17.17
N GLY A 133 -3.91 2.01 -17.95
CA GLY A 133 -3.54 1.62 -19.31
C GLY A 133 -2.23 0.85 -19.39
N THR A 134 -2.00 -0.08 -18.47
CA THR A 134 -0.75 -0.83 -18.35
C THR A 134 -0.95 -2.33 -18.49
N LEU A 135 0.13 -3.03 -18.85
CA LEU A 135 0.18 -4.49 -18.97
C LEU A 135 1.32 -5.03 -18.10
N VAL A 136 1.12 -6.23 -17.57
CA VAL A 136 2.18 -7.01 -16.93
C VAL A 136 2.53 -8.16 -17.84
N LEU A 137 3.73 -8.13 -18.39
CA LEU A 137 4.22 -9.14 -19.34
C LEU A 137 5.32 -9.98 -18.68
N LYS A 138 5.42 -11.22 -19.08
CA LYS A 138 6.56 -12.09 -18.75
C LYS A 138 7.75 -11.68 -19.64
N LYS A 139 8.95 -11.62 -19.05
CA LYS A 139 10.21 -11.36 -19.79
C LYS A 139 10.56 -12.54 -20.66
#